data_e58b1e299e861a448775a0cea29cf792
#
_entry.id   e58b1e299e861a448775a0cea29cf792
#
_cell.length_a   1.000
_cell.length_b   1.000
_cell.length_c   1.000
_cell.angle_alpha   90.00
_cell.angle_beta   90.00
_cell.angle_gamma   90.00
#
_symmetry.space_group_name_H-M   'P 1'
#
loop_
_entity.id
_entity.type
_entity.pdbx_description
1 polymer ?
#
loop_
_entity_poly.entity_id
_entity_poly.type
_entity_poly.pdbx_seq_one_letter_code
_entity_poly.pdbx_strand_id
1 'polypeptide(L)'
;MMAEEYQLLRSSVREFAQKNIDSIAVKIEQEGLSSETARSLASQGFMGARIPAEYGGTGLDQRGYMIVLEELARCSPSAAARVLIANSLFSPLVLASGKSMEILRDVASAKTNVAVDHCGLLEGHSRNSGVVIEGNHAQGRVDYLLNGGADTIIVAADDPQNALLLVRGGFGRVEVHPRLGLRGLDFSSLAIDSTNFERLSENGSRLIEAAINDMDLEVAAVSLGIAAGALSKAVEYSKVRNTFEHPLKDYQPVAFGLSLLRAEEEMVRDFAYKEHHTAAGKVVARVRAVTFAKNATNQALQVHGGYGYFEDFGVEKFYRDAMAFSVLFSRTMKDMERLSEQIFDSKAGFL
;
A
#
# COMPACT_ATOMS: atom_id res chain seq x y z
N MET A 1 13.08 -7.18 -17.57
CA MET A 1 12.71 -6.19 -18.63
C MET A 1 13.90 -5.29 -18.94
N MET A 2 14.02 -4.79 -20.17
CA MET A 2 15.04 -3.79 -20.54
C MET A 2 14.66 -2.39 -20.04
N ALA A 3 15.61 -1.44 -19.99
CA ALA A 3 15.35 -0.10 -19.49
C ALA A 3 14.22 0.63 -20.24
N GLU A 4 14.15 0.45 -21.57
CA GLU A 4 13.10 1.03 -22.43
C GLU A 4 11.71 0.44 -22.10
N GLU A 5 11.62 -0.85 -21.78
CA GLU A 5 10.36 -1.50 -21.41
C GLU A 5 9.81 -0.94 -20.10
N TYR A 6 10.67 -0.65 -19.12
CA TYR A 6 10.24 0.00 -17.88
C TYR A 6 9.75 1.44 -18.08
N GLN A 7 10.38 2.18 -19.01
CA GLN A 7 9.91 3.53 -19.35
C GLN A 7 8.55 3.48 -20.04
N LEU A 8 8.36 2.54 -20.97
CA LEU A 8 7.08 2.32 -21.64
C LEU A 8 6.00 1.90 -20.65
N LEU A 9 6.29 0.95 -19.76
CA LEU A 9 5.38 0.54 -18.69
C LEU A 9 4.99 1.74 -17.82
N ARG A 10 5.95 2.54 -17.36
CA ARG A 10 5.68 3.73 -16.55
C ARG A 10 4.76 4.71 -17.27
N SER A 11 5.00 4.99 -18.53
CA SER A 11 4.18 5.89 -19.33
C SER A 11 2.76 5.36 -19.49
N SER A 12 2.61 4.07 -19.79
CA SER A 12 1.30 3.42 -19.96
C SER A 12 0.49 3.39 -18.64
N VAL A 13 1.13 3.02 -17.52
CA VAL A 13 0.47 3.01 -16.21
C VAL A 13 0.06 4.43 -15.79
N ARG A 14 0.93 5.42 -16.03
CA ARG A 14 0.64 6.84 -15.74
C ARG A 14 -0.55 7.34 -16.53
N GLU A 15 -0.60 7.08 -17.83
CA GLU A 15 -1.73 7.47 -18.69
C GLU A 15 -3.03 6.82 -18.21
N PHE A 16 -2.99 5.51 -17.92
CA PHE A 16 -4.15 4.82 -17.35
C PHE A 16 -4.59 5.44 -16.03
N ALA A 17 -3.66 5.65 -15.08
CA ALA A 17 -3.96 6.18 -13.76
C ALA A 17 -4.55 7.59 -13.84
N GLN A 18 -4.01 8.47 -14.68
CA GLN A 18 -4.54 9.82 -14.89
C GLN A 18 -5.95 9.79 -15.48
N LYS A 19 -6.19 8.96 -16.49
CA LYS A 19 -7.48 8.90 -17.18
C LYS A 19 -8.57 8.22 -16.35
N ASN A 20 -8.26 7.12 -15.66
CA ASN A 20 -9.27 6.24 -15.07
C ASN A 20 -9.32 6.30 -13.54
N ILE A 21 -8.28 6.81 -12.87
CA ILE A 21 -8.21 6.86 -11.41
C ILE A 21 -8.23 8.30 -10.90
N ASP A 22 -7.41 9.20 -11.45
CA ASP A 22 -7.36 10.59 -11.00
C ASP A 22 -8.70 11.30 -11.19
N SER A 23 -9.37 11.06 -12.32
CA SER A 23 -10.70 11.62 -12.65
C SER A 23 -11.79 11.24 -11.64
N ILE A 24 -11.63 10.15 -10.90
CA ILE A 24 -12.57 9.64 -9.91
C ILE A 24 -11.99 9.58 -8.49
N ALA A 25 -10.81 10.17 -8.26
CA ALA A 25 -10.09 10.07 -6.98
C ALA A 25 -10.92 10.60 -5.80
N VAL A 26 -11.67 11.70 -5.98
CA VAL A 26 -12.58 12.24 -4.97
C VAL A 26 -13.73 11.27 -4.69
N LYS A 27 -14.30 10.66 -5.72
CA LYS A 27 -15.36 9.66 -5.56
C LYS A 27 -14.86 8.44 -4.82
N ILE A 28 -13.63 7.97 -5.11
CA ILE A 28 -12.99 6.87 -4.36
C ILE A 28 -12.87 7.22 -2.87
N GLU A 29 -12.52 8.46 -2.53
CA GLU A 29 -12.43 8.90 -1.14
C GLU A 29 -13.79 8.90 -0.41
N GLN A 30 -14.85 9.30 -1.10
CA GLN A 30 -16.18 9.48 -0.51
C GLN A 30 -16.98 8.17 -0.45
N GLU A 31 -16.92 7.37 -1.50
CA GLU A 31 -17.78 6.19 -1.69
C GLU A 31 -17.02 4.85 -1.53
N GLY A 32 -15.69 4.88 -1.44
CA GLY A 32 -14.87 3.69 -1.50
C GLY A 32 -14.50 3.26 -2.93
N LEU A 33 -13.58 2.33 -3.03
CA LEU A 33 -13.12 1.78 -4.30
C LEU A 33 -14.14 0.77 -4.83
N SER A 34 -14.86 1.14 -5.88
CA SER A 34 -15.94 0.34 -6.47
C SER A 34 -15.43 -0.96 -7.13
N SER A 35 -16.34 -1.94 -7.30
CA SER A 35 -16.05 -3.15 -8.07
C SER A 35 -15.74 -2.85 -9.54
N GLU A 36 -16.29 -1.77 -10.11
CA GLU A 36 -15.98 -1.32 -11.47
C GLU A 36 -14.53 -0.83 -11.55
N THR A 37 -14.08 0.01 -10.60
CA THR A 37 -12.69 0.46 -10.52
C THR A 37 -11.75 -0.73 -10.33
N ALA A 38 -12.10 -1.70 -9.48
CA ALA A 38 -11.31 -2.91 -9.29
C ALA A 38 -11.18 -3.73 -10.58
N ARG A 39 -12.29 -3.91 -11.34
CA ARG A 39 -12.26 -4.56 -12.66
C ARG A 39 -11.43 -3.77 -13.69
N SER A 40 -11.48 -2.44 -13.64
CA SER A 40 -10.65 -1.61 -14.51
C SER A 40 -9.15 -1.82 -14.21
N LEU A 41 -8.75 -1.88 -12.95
CA LEU A 41 -7.37 -2.23 -12.54
C LEU A 41 -7.00 -3.65 -12.99
N ALA A 42 -7.93 -4.61 -12.87
CA ALA A 42 -7.71 -6.00 -13.29
C ALA A 42 -7.55 -6.13 -14.80
N SER A 43 -8.29 -5.35 -15.60
CA SER A 43 -8.18 -5.36 -17.07
C SER A 43 -6.79 -4.93 -17.57
N GLN A 44 -6.05 -4.17 -16.77
CA GLN A 44 -4.65 -3.82 -17.01
C GLN A 44 -3.66 -4.82 -16.39
N GLY A 45 -4.15 -5.88 -15.76
CA GLY A 45 -3.33 -6.87 -15.08
C GLY A 45 -2.78 -6.44 -13.71
N PHE A 46 -3.16 -5.27 -13.18
CA PHE A 46 -2.58 -4.74 -11.95
C PHE A 46 -3.01 -5.51 -10.71
N MET A 47 -4.23 -6.06 -10.68
CA MET A 47 -4.71 -6.88 -9.56
C MET A 47 -3.98 -8.22 -9.45
N GLY A 48 -3.38 -8.69 -10.55
CA GLY A 48 -2.54 -9.89 -10.59
C GLY A 48 -1.09 -9.62 -10.99
N ALA A 49 -0.56 -8.43 -10.68
CA ALA A 49 0.76 -7.97 -11.13
C ALA A 49 1.90 -8.93 -10.73
N ARG A 50 1.84 -9.52 -9.55
CA ARG A 50 2.82 -10.47 -9.00
C ARG A 50 2.35 -11.93 -9.06
N ILE A 51 1.10 -12.17 -9.43
CA ILE A 51 0.54 -13.52 -9.57
C ILE A 51 1.14 -14.15 -10.84
N PRO A 52 1.62 -15.42 -10.79
CA PRO A 52 2.11 -16.11 -11.96
C PRO A 52 1.07 -16.23 -13.08
N ALA A 53 1.51 -16.26 -14.34
CA ALA A 53 0.64 -16.32 -15.51
C ALA A 53 -0.28 -17.55 -15.54
N GLU A 54 0.17 -18.69 -15.02
CA GLU A 54 -0.62 -19.92 -14.88
C GLU A 54 -1.87 -19.76 -14.01
N TYR A 55 -1.87 -18.75 -13.10
CA TYR A 55 -3.01 -18.36 -12.26
C TYR A 55 -3.67 -17.06 -12.74
N GLY A 56 -3.44 -16.65 -13.99
CA GLY A 56 -4.09 -15.49 -14.61
C GLY A 56 -3.48 -14.14 -14.26
N GLY A 57 -2.33 -14.11 -13.62
CA GLY A 57 -1.57 -12.88 -13.35
C GLY A 57 -0.66 -12.48 -14.51
N THR A 58 0.04 -11.36 -14.36
CA THR A 58 1.02 -10.88 -15.33
C THR A 58 2.47 -11.24 -14.98
N GLY A 59 2.71 -11.64 -13.73
CA GLY A 59 4.03 -12.09 -13.26
C GLY A 59 5.12 -11.02 -13.43
N LEU A 60 4.80 -9.73 -13.22
CA LEU A 60 5.79 -8.67 -13.30
C LEU A 60 6.95 -8.92 -12.34
N ASP A 61 8.15 -8.54 -12.76
CA ASP A 61 9.27 -8.47 -11.84
C ASP A 61 9.08 -7.36 -10.78
N GLN A 62 9.96 -7.35 -9.79
CA GLN A 62 9.91 -6.41 -8.68
C GLN A 62 9.84 -4.95 -9.15
N ARG A 63 10.70 -4.57 -10.09
CA ARG A 63 10.79 -3.18 -10.58
C ARG A 63 9.56 -2.76 -11.38
N GLY A 64 9.04 -3.64 -12.24
CA GLY A 64 7.80 -3.40 -12.98
C GLY A 64 6.60 -3.22 -12.06
N TYR A 65 6.50 -4.05 -11.03
CA TYR A 65 5.44 -3.94 -10.05
C TYR A 65 5.53 -2.65 -9.20
N MET A 66 6.74 -2.26 -8.78
CA MET A 66 6.95 -0.98 -8.10
C MET A 66 6.48 0.21 -8.94
N ILE A 67 6.73 0.17 -10.26
CA ILE A 67 6.25 1.21 -11.19
C ILE A 67 4.71 1.29 -11.18
N VAL A 68 4.03 0.15 -11.22
CA VAL A 68 2.56 0.11 -11.14
C VAL A 68 2.07 0.77 -9.85
N LEU A 69 2.64 0.40 -8.71
CA LEU A 69 2.25 0.94 -7.41
C LEU A 69 2.51 2.45 -7.30
N GLU A 70 3.68 2.93 -7.74
CA GLU A 70 4.04 4.34 -7.69
C GLU A 70 3.10 5.20 -8.53
N GLU A 71 2.84 4.81 -9.79
CA GLU A 71 1.99 5.60 -10.68
C GLU A 71 0.51 5.57 -10.26
N LEU A 72 0.01 4.47 -9.71
CA LEU A 72 -1.33 4.41 -9.11
C LEU A 72 -1.43 5.30 -7.86
N ALA A 73 -0.44 5.24 -6.97
CA ALA A 73 -0.42 6.02 -5.73
C ALA A 73 -0.34 7.53 -5.99
N ARG A 74 0.25 7.93 -7.11
CA ARG A 74 0.30 9.32 -7.57
C ARG A 74 -1.10 9.93 -7.78
N CYS A 75 -2.09 9.11 -8.11
CA CYS A 75 -3.48 9.52 -8.34
C CYS A 75 -4.38 9.13 -7.16
N SER A 76 -4.27 7.88 -6.69
CA SER A 76 -5.06 7.36 -5.58
C SER A 76 -4.26 6.36 -4.75
N PRO A 77 -3.73 6.78 -3.58
CA PRO A 77 -3.08 5.89 -2.63
C PRO A 77 -3.95 4.71 -2.20
N SER A 78 -5.27 4.88 -2.11
CA SER A 78 -6.21 3.79 -1.81
C SER A 78 -6.24 2.73 -2.91
N ALA A 79 -6.19 3.12 -4.19
CA ALA A 79 -6.14 2.18 -5.31
C ALA A 79 -4.81 1.40 -5.31
N ALA A 80 -3.68 2.09 -5.06
CA ALA A 80 -2.38 1.45 -4.91
C ALA A 80 -2.34 0.47 -3.72
N ALA A 81 -2.91 0.86 -2.57
CA ALA A 81 -2.99 0.01 -1.37
C ALA A 81 -3.84 -1.26 -1.63
N ARG A 82 -4.93 -1.15 -2.41
CA ARG A 82 -5.72 -2.31 -2.83
C ARG A 82 -4.90 -3.31 -3.64
N VAL A 83 -4.14 -2.80 -4.63
CA VAL A 83 -3.23 -3.60 -5.45
C VAL A 83 -2.10 -4.20 -4.61
N LEU A 84 -1.56 -3.44 -3.66
CA LEU A 84 -0.54 -3.89 -2.71
C LEU A 84 -1.04 -5.05 -1.84
N ILE A 85 -2.23 -4.93 -1.23
CA ILE A 85 -2.82 -6.00 -0.41
C ILE A 85 -2.97 -7.29 -1.22
N ALA A 86 -3.49 -7.21 -2.44
CA ALA A 86 -3.70 -8.37 -3.29
C ALA A 86 -2.39 -9.06 -3.69
N ASN A 87 -1.36 -8.30 -4.08
CA ASN A 87 -0.13 -8.84 -4.66
C ASN A 87 1.01 -9.07 -3.66
N SER A 88 1.10 -8.25 -2.59
CA SER A 88 2.23 -8.33 -1.64
C SER A 88 1.87 -8.96 -0.30
N LEU A 89 0.58 -9.03 0.05
CA LEU A 89 0.13 -9.69 1.28
C LEU A 89 -0.65 -10.98 0.99
N PHE A 90 -1.77 -10.90 0.27
CA PHE A 90 -2.67 -12.05 0.09
C PHE A 90 -2.06 -13.15 -0.80
N SER A 91 -1.66 -12.80 -2.02
CA SER A 91 -1.19 -13.79 -2.99
C SER A 91 0.08 -14.54 -2.57
N PRO A 92 1.10 -13.91 -1.96
CA PRO A 92 2.27 -14.64 -1.47
C PRO A 92 1.94 -15.69 -0.40
N LEU A 93 0.97 -15.42 0.49
CA LEU A 93 0.53 -16.36 1.53
C LEU A 93 -0.17 -17.58 0.92
N VAL A 94 -1.00 -17.37 -0.10
CA VAL A 94 -1.64 -18.45 -0.86
C VAL A 94 -0.58 -19.26 -1.61
N LEU A 95 0.30 -18.62 -2.36
CA LEU A 95 1.38 -19.27 -3.12
C LEU A 95 2.30 -20.09 -2.21
N ALA A 96 2.71 -19.55 -1.07
CA ALA A 96 3.58 -20.25 -0.11
C ALA A 96 2.89 -21.48 0.51
N SER A 97 1.57 -21.47 0.64
CA SER A 97 0.82 -22.60 1.18
C SER A 97 0.67 -23.77 0.20
N GLY A 98 0.71 -23.50 -1.10
CA GLY A 98 0.38 -24.45 -2.16
C GLY A 98 -1.09 -24.89 -2.19
N LYS A 99 -1.96 -24.26 -1.40
CA LYS A 99 -3.38 -24.57 -1.27
C LYS A 99 -4.25 -23.45 -1.82
N SER A 100 -5.48 -23.76 -2.19
CA SER A 100 -6.46 -22.79 -2.70
C SER A 100 -5.95 -21.94 -3.87
N MET A 101 -5.05 -22.46 -4.68
CA MET A 101 -4.37 -21.72 -5.75
C MET A 101 -5.34 -21.17 -6.80
N GLU A 102 -6.51 -21.78 -6.94
CA GLU A 102 -7.59 -21.32 -7.85
C GLU A 102 -8.08 -19.91 -7.53
N ILE A 103 -8.02 -19.48 -6.26
CA ILE A 103 -8.46 -18.15 -5.83
C ILE A 103 -7.62 -17.04 -6.47
N LEU A 104 -6.38 -17.33 -6.82
CA LEU A 104 -5.48 -16.34 -7.44
C LEU A 104 -6.03 -15.82 -8.77
N ARG A 105 -6.78 -16.65 -9.52
CA ARG A 105 -7.47 -16.21 -10.75
C ARG A 105 -8.58 -15.22 -10.47
N ASP A 106 -9.33 -15.45 -9.39
CA ASP A 106 -10.41 -14.56 -8.99
C ASP A 106 -9.86 -13.24 -8.44
N VAL A 107 -8.72 -13.27 -7.74
CA VAL A 107 -7.97 -12.06 -7.32
C VAL A 107 -7.47 -11.29 -8.54
N ALA A 108 -6.76 -11.95 -9.46
CA ALA A 108 -6.19 -11.33 -10.65
C ALA A 108 -7.26 -10.68 -11.54
N SER A 109 -8.46 -11.28 -11.63
CA SER A 109 -9.60 -10.75 -12.39
C SER A 109 -10.53 -9.82 -11.59
N ALA A 110 -10.19 -9.52 -10.33
CA ALA A 110 -11.02 -8.74 -9.39
C ALA A 110 -12.46 -9.29 -9.23
N LYS A 111 -12.65 -10.59 -9.37
CA LYS A 111 -13.91 -11.27 -9.04
C LYS A 111 -14.10 -11.39 -7.54
N THR A 112 -13.03 -11.50 -6.79
CA THR A 112 -13.04 -11.50 -5.33
C THR A 112 -12.22 -10.35 -4.77
N ASN A 113 -12.76 -9.69 -3.75
CA ASN A 113 -12.07 -8.71 -2.95
C ASN A 113 -11.41 -9.39 -1.77
N VAL A 114 -10.14 -9.07 -1.48
CA VAL A 114 -9.36 -9.77 -0.47
C VAL A 114 -8.78 -8.84 0.58
N ALA A 115 -8.63 -9.35 1.81
CA ALA A 115 -7.92 -8.68 2.89
C ALA A 115 -7.05 -9.66 3.67
N VAL A 116 -6.08 -9.11 4.41
CA VAL A 116 -5.19 -9.87 5.30
C VAL A 116 -5.15 -9.16 6.65
N ASP A 117 -5.31 -9.89 7.72
CA ASP A 117 -5.19 -9.37 9.09
C ASP A 117 -3.71 -9.13 9.43
N HIS A 118 -3.22 -7.96 9.03
CA HIS A 118 -1.82 -7.57 9.20
C HIS A 118 -1.62 -6.40 10.17
N CYS A 119 -2.65 -5.61 10.43
CA CYS A 119 -2.51 -4.38 11.20
C CYS A 119 -2.09 -4.63 12.66
N GLY A 120 -2.55 -5.71 13.28
CA GLY A 120 -2.14 -6.10 14.63
C GLY A 120 -0.68 -6.52 14.76
N LEU A 121 0.02 -6.77 13.65
CA LEU A 121 1.42 -7.22 13.63
C LEU A 121 2.42 -6.09 13.33
N LEU A 122 1.95 -4.89 12.98
CA LEU A 122 2.81 -3.81 12.53
C LEU A 122 3.72 -3.26 13.64
N GLU A 123 3.19 -3.01 14.84
CA GLU A 123 3.91 -2.40 15.96
C GLU A 123 4.49 -3.42 16.98
N GLY A 124 4.65 -4.69 16.56
CA GLY A 124 5.19 -5.72 17.47
C GLY A 124 4.22 -6.21 18.53
N HIS A 125 2.99 -5.81 18.47
CA HIS A 125 1.94 -6.44 19.23
C HIS A 125 1.68 -7.79 18.56
N SER A 126 2.07 -8.87 19.22
CA SER A 126 1.63 -10.23 18.87
C SER A 126 0.15 -10.34 19.22
N ARG A 127 -0.68 -9.58 18.47
CA ARG A 127 -2.12 -9.66 18.62
C ARG A 127 -2.59 -10.78 17.72
N ASN A 128 -2.88 -11.90 18.31
CA ASN A 128 -3.67 -12.94 17.66
C ASN A 128 -5.01 -12.33 17.25
N SER A 129 -5.55 -12.77 16.14
CA SER A 129 -6.80 -12.24 15.57
C SER A 129 -8.01 -12.38 16.47
N GLY A 130 -7.92 -13.07 17.61
CA GLY A 130 -9.07 -13.43 18.44
C GLY A 130 -9.99 -14.43 17.74
N VAL A 131 -9.53 -15.08 16.67
CA VAL A 131 -10.25 -16.15 15.96
C VAL A 131 -9.76 -17.48 16.45
N VAL A 132 -10.66 -18.30 17.00
CA VAL A 132 -10.35 -19.65 17.48
C VAL A 132 -10.98 -20.71 16.57
N ILE A 133 -10.37 -21.90 16.54
CA ILE A 133 -10.86 -23.04 15.76
C ILE A 133 -11.41 -24.09 16.73
N GLU A 134 -12.68 -24.42 16.59
CA GLU A 134 -13.35 -25.49 17.32
C GLU A 134 -13.86 -26.56 16.34
N GLY A 135 -13.10 -27.65 16.20
CA GLY A 135 -13.40 -28.69 15.21
C GLY A 135 -13.33 -28.17 13.78
N ASN A 136 -14.46 -28.12 13.08
CA ASN A 136 -14.58 -27.58 11.72
C ASN A 136 -15.26 -26.20 11.69
N HIS A 137 -15.09 -25.44 12.74
CA HIS A 137 -15.70 -24.14 12.91
C HIS A 137 -14.67 -23.10 13.35
N ALA A 138 -14.57 -21.98 12.63
CA ALA A 138 -13.76 -20.83 12.99
C ALA A 138 -14.67 -19.73 13.51
N GLN A 139 -14.44 -19.27 14.74
CA GLN A 139 -15.24 -18.23 15.37
C GLN A 139 -14.38 -17.21 16.09
N GLY A 140 -14.88 -15.98 16.17
CA GLY A 140 -14.19 -14.91 16.90
C GLY A 140 -14.32 -13.55 16.24
N ARG A 141 -13.35 -12.68 16.50
CA ARG A 141 -13.35 -11.31 16.02
C ARG A 141 -11.98 -10.91 15.51
N VAL A 142 -11.98 -10.28 14.35
CA VAL A 142 -10.81 -9.54 13.81
C VAL A 142 -11.08 -8.06 13.97
N ASP A 143 -10.21 -7.37 14.68
CA ASP A 143 -10.29 -5.92 14.84
C ASP A 143 -9.36 -5.20 13.88
N TYR A 144 -9.80 -4.03 13.38
CA TYR A 144 -8.99 -3.12 12.58
C TYR A 144 -8.46 -3.72 11.27
N LEU A 145 -9.30 -4.46 10.55
CA LEU A 145 -8.97 -4.98 9.23
C LEU A 145 -9.07 -3.90 8.16
N LEU A 146 -7.99 -3.62 7.46
CA LEU A 146 -8.01 -2.77 6.27
C LEU A 146 -8.61 -3.54 5.09
N ASN A 147 -9.52 -2.89 4.36
CA ASN A 147 -10.34 -3.50 3.31
C ASN A 147 -11.31 -4.56 3.88
N GLY A 148 -11.92 -4.26 5.04
CA GLY A 148 -12.81 -5.18 5.74
C GLY A 148 -14.13 -5.52 5.01
N GLY A 149 -14.45 -4.82 3.90
CA GLY A 149 -15.50 -5.22 2.95
C GLY A 149 -15.06 -6.31 1.96
N ALA A 150 -13.99 -7.05 2.26
CA ALA A 150 -13.51 -8.15 1.44
C ALA A 150 -14.48 -9.34 1.44
N ASP A 151 -14.46 -10.12 0.34
CA ASP A 151 -15.22 -11.37 0.18
C ASP A 151 -14.47 -12.56 0.76
N THR A 152 -13.15 -12.45 0.83
CA THR A 152 -12.23 -13.48 1.35
C THR A 152 -11.13 -12.81 2.16
N ILE A 153 -10.84 -13.39 3.32
CA ILE A 153 -9.84 -12.86 4.25
C ILE A 153 -8.82 -13.93 4.64
N ILE A 154 -7.58 -13.48 4.92
CA ILE A 154 -6.57 -14.31 5.57
C ILE A 154 -6.35 -13.78 6.98
N VAL A 155 -6.44 -14.68 7.95
CA VAL A 155 -6.23 -14.38 9.37
C VAL A 155 -5.32 -15.43 10.02
N ALA A 156 -4.58 -15.04 11.05
CA ALA A 156 -3.86 -15.99 11.91
C ALA A 156 -4.73 -16.33 13.11
N ALA A 157 -5.10 -17.60 13.28
CA ALA A 157 -5.94 -18.05 14.38
C ALA A 157 -5.22 -17.93 15.72
N ASP A 158 -5.98 -17.68 16.77
CA ASP A 158 -5.52 -17.72 18.18
C ASP A 158 -5.64 -19.16 18.72
N ASP A 159 -4.83 -20.04 18.16
CA ASP A 159 -4.70 -21.42 18.59
C ASP A 159 -3.23 -21.74 18.92
N PRO A 160 -2.93 -22.87 19.59
CA PRO A 160 -1.55 -23.22 19.96
C PRO A 160 -0.58 -23.31 18.77
N GLN A 161 -1.09 -23.52 17.56
CA GLN A 161 -0.32 -23.63 16.32
C GLN A 161 -0.32 -22.32 15.54
N ASN A 162 -1.17 -21.35 15.95
CA ASN A 162 -1.31 -20.07 15.27
C ASN A 162 -1.56 -20.25 13.76
N ALA A 163 -2.56 -21.07 13.42
CA ALA A 163 -2.81 -21.47 12.05
C ALA A 163 -3.18 -20.30 11.15
N LEU A 164 -2.66 -20.32 9.92
CA LEU A 164 -3.06 -19.39 8.87
C LEU A 164 -4.34 -19.88 8.21
N LEU A 165 -5.40 -19.10 8.31
CA LEU A 165 -6.71 -19.44 7.76
C LEU A 165 -7.05 -18.56 6.57
N LEU A 166 -7.54 -19.19 5.51
CA LEU A 166 -8.27 -18.54 4.42
C LEU A 166 -9.77 -18.72 4.69
N VAL A 167 -10.49 -17.63 4.94
CA VAL A 167 -11.92 -17.66 5.26
C VAL A 167 -12.71 -17.07 4.09
N ARG A 168 -13.69 -17.83 3.58
CA ARG A 168 -14.50 -17.50 2.38
C ARG A 168 -15.99 -17.35 2.74
N GLY A 169 -16.32 -16.33 3.53
CA GLY A 169 -17.68 -16.13 4.03
C GLY A 169 -17.89 -16.64 5.45
N GLY A 170 -19.11 -16.50 5.99
CA GLY A 170 -19.38 -16.72 7.40
C GLY A 170 -18.73 -15.65 8.27
N PHE A 171 -18.57 -14.43 7.75
CA PHE A 171 -18.14 -13.27 8.52
C PHE A 171 -18.89 -12.02 8.07
N GLY A 172 -18.98 -11.07 8.97
CA GLY A 172 -19.66 -9.81 8.70
C GLY A 172 -19.03 -8.64 9.44
N ARG A 173 -19.18 -7.45 8.90
CA ARG A 173 -18.74 -6.22 9.55
C ARG A 173 -19.60 -5.95 10.78
N VAL A 174 -18.96 -5.79 11.93
CA VAL A 174 -19.62 -5.37 13.18
C VAL A 174 -19.41 -3.91 13.47
N GLU A 175 -18.32 -3.33 12.95
CA GLU A 175 -18.00 -1.92 13.13
C GLU A 175 -17.14 -1.41 11.96
N VAL A 176 -17.42 -0.18 11.50
CA VAL A 176 -16.58 0.53 10.55
C VAL A 176 -15.89 1.67 11.29
N HIS A 177 -14.57 1.68 11.30
CA HIS A 177 -13.79 2.65 12.05
C HIS A 177 -13.54 3.91 11.22
N PRO A 178 -13.72 5.11 11.81
CA PRO A 178 -13.28 6.35 11.18
C PRO A 178 -11.75 6.33 11.02
N ARG A 179 -11.27 6.81 9.89
CA ARG A 179 -9.85 6.81 9.52
C ARG A 179 -9.40 8.12 8.94
N LEU A 180 -8.14 8.47 9.15
CA LEU A 180 -7.58 9.72 8.66
C LEU A 180 -7.46 9.70 7.12
N GLY A 181 -6.82 8.70 6.56
CA GLY A 181 -6.55 8.56 5.12
C GLY A 181 -6.85 7.15 4.61
N LEU A 182 -6.50 6.90 3.34
CA LEU A 182 -6.86 5.68 2.59
C LEU A 182 -8.37 5.40 2.62
N ARG A 183 -9.15 6.48 2.56
CA ARG A 183 -10.61 6.42 2.71
C ARG A 183 -11.32 5.64 1.63
N GLY A 184 -10.63 5.37 0.52
CA GLY A 184 -11.12 4.49 -0.54
C GLY A 184 -11.16 2.99 -0.16
N LEU A 185 -10.53 2.60 0.95
CA LEU A 185 -10.63 1.25 1.54
C LEU A 185 -11.31 1.39 2.89
N ASP A 186 -12.25 0.52 3.21
CA ASP A 186 -12.83 0.54 4.55
C ASP A 186 -11.88 -0.07 5.61
N PHE A 187 -12.06 0.33 6.84
CA PHE A 187 -11.30 -0.13 7.99
C PHE A 187 -12.30 -0.59 9.04
N SER A 188 -12.38 -1.89 9.24
CA SER A 188 -13.51 -2.50 9.94
C SER A 188 -13.09 -3.57 10.93
N SER A 189 -13.92 -3.78 11.95
CA SER A 189 -13.91 -5.02 12.73
C SER A 189 -14.91 -6.01 12.15
N LEU A 190 -14.51 -7.29 12.11
CA LEU A 190 -15.32 -8.38 11.59
C LEU A 190 -15.62 -9.40 12.71
N ALA A 191 -16.86 -9.86 12.78
CA ALA A 191 -17.19 -11.10 13.49
C ALA A 191 -17.09 -12.26 12.50
N ILE A 192 -16.43 -13.33 12.90
CA ILE A 192 -16.28 -14.57 12.16
C ILE A 192 -17.08 -15.65 12.84
N ASP A 193 -17.91 -16.36 12.07
CA ASP A 193 -18.68 -17.53 12.46
C ASP A 193 -18.79 -18.40 11.20
N SER A 194 -17.73 -19.18 10.92
CA SER A 194 -17.56 -19.81 9.60
C SER A 194 -17.16 -21.26 9.68
N THR A 195 -17.85 -22.08 8.88
CA THR A 195 -17.40 -23.43 8.49
C THR A 195 -16.74 -23.46 7.10
N ASN A 196 -16.74 -22.32 6.41
CA ASN A 196 -16.15 -22.18 5.07
C ASN A 196 -14.75 -21.53 5.17
N PHE A 197 -13.83 -22.27 5.76
CA PHE A 197 -12.43 -21.87 5.84
C PHE A 197 -11.50 -23.02 5.46
N GLU A 198 -10.28 -22.65 5.07
CA GLU A 198 -9.20 -23.59 4.81
C GLU A 198 -7.96 -23.21 5.62
N ARG A 199 -7.35 -24.19 6.27
CA ARG A 199 -6.07 -24.03 6.96
C ARG A 199 -4.95 -24.06 5.92
N LEU A 200 -4.39 -22.89 5.61
CA LEU A 200 -3.30 -22.75 4.65
C LEU A 200 -1.99 -23.29 5.22
N SER A 201 -1.66 -22.94 6.46
CA SER A 201 -0.37 -23.29 7.07
C SER A 201 -0.48 -23.19 8.60
N GLU A 202 0.57 -23.64 9.29
CA GLU A 202 0.85 -23.37 10.69
C GLU A 202 1.72 -22.11 10.82
N ASN A 203 1.81 -21.51 12.01
CA ASN A 203 2.56 -20.27 12.28
C ASN A 203 2.11 -19.05 11.43
N GLY A 204 0.80 -18.82 11.37
CA GLY A 204 0.18 -17.79 10.55
C GLY A 204 0.72 -16.38 10.80
N SER A 205 0.84 -15.95 12.05
CA SER A 205 1.39 -14.62 12.39
C SER A 205 2.80 -14.43 11.83
N ARG A 206 3.65 -15.47 11.91
CA ARG A 206 5.01 -15.42 11.36
C ARG A 206 5.01 -15.30 9.83
N LEU A 207 4.09 -15.99 9.16
CA LEU A 207 3.98 -15.92 7.70
C LEU A 207 3.48 -14.55 7.24
N ILE A 208 2.48 -13.99 7.92
CA ILE A 208 2.01 -12.62 7.64
C ILE A 208 3.12 -11.62 7.93
N GLU A 209 3.86 -11.77 9.03
CA GLU A 209 5.00 -10.91 9.36
C GLU A 209 6.11 -11.00 8.29
N ALA A 210 6.41 -12.18 7.78
CA ALA A 210 7.35 -12.36 6.67
C ALA A 210 6.88 -11.63 5.42
N ALA A 211 5.60 -11.76 5.05
CA ALA A 211 5.04 -11.03 3.91
C ALA A 211 5.14 -9.50 4.08
N ILE A 212 4.90 -8.99 5.31
CA ILE A 212 5.09 -7.57 5.63
C ILE A 212 6.56 -7.15 5.47
N ASN A 213 7.50 -7.99 5.87
CA ASN A 213 8.94 -7.71 5.71
C ASN A 213 9.37 -7.68 4.23
N ASP A 214 8.78 -8.55 3.42
CA ASP A 214 9.16 -8.69 2.00
C ASP A 214 8.65 -7.55 1.11
N MET A 215 7.69 -6.73 1.60
CA MET A 215 7.15 -5.62 0.81
C MET A 215 7.84 -4.26 1.04
N ASP A 216 9.09 -4.24 1.51
CA ASP A 216 9.84 -3.01 1.81
C ASP A 216 9.90 -2.05 0.60
N LEU A 217 10.21 -2.57 -0.58
CA LEU A 217 10.36 -1.77 -1.79
C LEU A 217 9.01 -1.32 -2.38
N GLU A 218 7.97 -2.14 -2.24
CA GLU A 218 6.60 -1.79 -2.63
C GLU A 218 6.06 -0.63 -1.77
N VAL A 219 6.30 -0.68 -0.47
CA VAL A 219 5.95 0.42 0.44
C VAL A 219 6.71 1.69 0.08
N ALA A 220 7.99 1.57 -0.30
CA ALA A 220 8.76 2.71 -0.80
C ALA A 220 8.16 3.29 -2.09
N ALA A 221 7.75 2.44 -3.04
CA ALA A 221 7.15 2.87 -4.30
C ALA A 221 5.81 3.59 -4.11
N VAL A 222 4.91 3.05 -3.26
CA VAL A 222 3.64 3.73 -2.92
C VAL A 222 3.90 5.08 -2.27
N SER A 223 4.85 5.15 -1.33
CA SER A 223 5.20 6.40 -0.64
C SER A 223 5.75 7.46 -1.60
N LEU A 224 6.60 7.07 -2.56
CA LEU A 224 7.08 7.94 -3.63
C LEU A 224 5.93 8.45 -4.50
N GLY A 225 4.97 7.59 -4.85
CA GLY A 225 3.78 7.98 -5.59
C GLY A 225 2.92 9.01 -4.86
N ILE A 226 2.69 8.81 -3.55
CA ILE A 226 1.97 9.78 -2.69
C ILE A 226 2.67 11.14 -2.71
N ALA A 227 3.98 11.15 -2.50
CA ALA A 227 4.78 12.38 -2.54
C ALA A 227 4.70 13.07 -3.91
N ALA A 228 4.88 12.31 -4.99
CA ALA A 228 4.83 12.81 -6.36
C ALA A 228 3.47 13.44 -6.71
N GLY A 229 2.37 12.85 -6.25
CA GLY A 229 1.02 13.39 -6.42
C GLY A 229 0.85 14.74 -5.72
N ALA A 230 1.24 14.82 -4.44
CA ALA A 230 1.20 16.05 -3.67
C ALA A 230 2.07 17.17 -4.25
N LEU A 231 3.33 16.83 -4.60
CA LEU A 231 4.26 17.80 -5.20
C LEU A 231 3.76 18.31 -6.55
N SER A 232 3.15 17.46 -7.39
CA SER A 232 2.56 17.89 -8.65
C SER A 232 1.48 18.93 -8.43
N LYS A 233 0.57 18.72 -7.46
CA LYS A 233 -0.47 19.70 -7.10
C LYS A 233 0.12 21.00 -6.57
N ALA A 234 1.15 20.95 -5.73
CA ALA A 234 1.81 22.15 -5.19
C ALA A 234 2.50 22.96 -6.30
N VAL A 235 3.17 22.29 -7.25
CA VAL A 235 3.79 22.94 -8.39
C VAL A 235 2.75 23.62 -9.27
N GLU A 236 1.66 22.93 -9.64
CA GLU A 236 0.60 23.52 -10.46
C GLU A 236 -0.09 24.69 -9.75
N TYR A 237 -0.41 24.55 -8.46
CA TYR A 237 -0.98 25.62 -7.67
C TYR A 237 -0.06 26.85 -7.62
N SER A 238 1.25 26.66 -7.44
CA SER A 238 2.24 27.76 -7.38
C SER A 238 2.37 28.53 -8.69
N LYS A 239 2.02 27.94 -9.84
CA LYS A 239 2.02 28.60 -11.14
C LYS A 239 0.83 29.55 -11.34
N VAL A 240 -0.32 29.22 -10.74
CA VAL A 240 -1.58 29.94 -10.99
C VAL A 240 -2.00 30.84 -9.83
N ARG A 241 -1.56 30.56 -8.62
CA ARG A 241 -1.89 31.37 -7.44
C ARG A 241 -1.00 32.60 -7.39
N ASN A 242 -1.63 33.78 -7.45
CA ASN A 242 -0.95 35.07 -7.29
C ASN A 242 -1.09 35.60 -5.87
N THR A 243 -0.02 36.25 -5.39
CA THR A 243 0.00 37.06 -4.18
C THR A 243 0.89 38.29 -4.43
N PHE A 244 0.50 39.47 -3.95
CA PHE A 244 1.20 40.71 -4.27
C PHE A 244 1.56 40.87 -5.75
N GLU A 245 0.61 40.55 -6.67
CA GLU A 245 0.71 40.68 -8.12
C GLU A 245 1.66 39.70 -8.83
N HIS A 246 2.29 38.75 -8.10
CA HIS A 246 3.19 37.75 -8.66
C HIS A 246 2.71 36.32 -8.36
N PRO A 247 2.94 35.36 -9.28
CA PRO A 247 2.71 33.95 -9.01
C PRO A 247 3.56 33.45 -7.85
N LEU A 248 3.05 32.50 -7.04
CA LEU A 248 3.78 31.94 -5.90
C LEU A 248 5.14 31.36 -6.30
N LYS A 249 5.25 30.79 -7.50
CA LYS A 249 6.51 30.23 -8.05
C LYS A 249 7.65 31.26 -8.16
N ASP A 250 7.35 32.57 -8.20
CA ASP A 250 8.34 33.62 -8.32
C ASP A 250 8.97 34.01 -6.96
N TYR A 251 8.40 33.52 -5.87
CA TYR A 251 8.96 33.71 -4.53
C TYR A 251 9.98 32.63 -4.21
N GLN A 252 11.23 33.04 -3.94
CA GLN A 252 12.35 32.14 -3.66
C GLN A 252 12.04 31.06 -2.63
N PRO A 253 11.41 31.35 -1.48
CA PRO A 253 11.09 30.30 -0.47
C PRO A 253 10.22 29.18 -1.05
N VAL A 254 9.25 29.50 -1.92
CA VAL A 254 8.38 28.54 -2.58
C VAL A 254 9.13 27.76 -3.65
N ALA A 255 9.78 28.51 -4.57
CA ALA A 255 10.52 27.91 -5.71
C ALA A 255 11.64 26.98 -5.22
N PHE A 256 12.46 27.45 -4.26
CA PHE A 256 13.59 26.67 -3.76
C PHE A 256 13.12 25.48 -2.92
N GLY A 257 12.07 25.67 -2.09
CA GLY A 257 11.49 24.59 -1.31
C GLY A 257 10.97 23.44 -2.19
N LEU A 258 10.19 23.75 -3.23
CA LEU A 258 9.69 22.74 -4.18
C LEU A 258 10.82 22.11 -5.00
N SER A 259 11.85 22.88 -5.38
CA SER A 259 13.01 22.36 -6.12
C SER A 259 13.83 21.38 -5.27
N LEU A 260 14.06 21.68 -3.98
CA LEU A 260 14.77 20.79 -3.07
C LEU A 260 13.99 19.50 -2.81
N LEU A 261 12.66 19.59 -2.65
CA LEU A 261 11.82 18.40 -2.51
C LEU A 261 11.84 17.53 -3.76
N ARG A 262 11.88 18.15 -4.96
CA ARG A 262 12.01 17.40 -6.21
C ARG A 262 13.35 16.69 -6.32
N ALA A 263 14.42 17.36 -5.92
CA ALA A 263 15.75 16.73 -5.88
C ALA A 263 15.82 15.57 -4.87
N GLU A 264 15.23 15.74 -3.68
CA GLU A 264 15.13 14.65 -2.69
C GLU A 264 14.29 13.48 -3.22
N GLU A 265 13.18 13.76 -3.91
CA GLU A 265 12.35 12.73 -4.56
C GLU A 265 13.18 11.85 -5.52
N GLU A 266 14.00 12.47 -6.40
CA GLU A 266 14.86 11.74 -7.32
C GLU A 266 15.91 10.91 -6.58
N MET A 267 16.56 11.46 -5.54
CA MET A 267 17.52 10.71 -4.73
C MET A 267 16.90 9.48 -4.05
N VAL A 268 15.72 9.64 -3.44
CA VAL A 268 15.02 8.53 -2.78
C VAL A 268 14.55 7.50 -3.80
N ARG A 269 14.07 7.96 -4.96
CA ARG A 269 13.64 7.08 -6.07
C ARG A 269 14.82 6.28 -6.62
N ASP A 270 15.93 6.92 -6.94
CA ASP A 270 17.12 6.24 -7.48
C ASP A 270 17.63 5.17 -6.51
N PHE A 271 17.63 5.48 -5.20
CA PHE A 271 17.98 4.49 -4.21
C PHE A 271 16.96 3.33 -4.16
N ALA A 272 15.65 3.62 -4.14
CA ALA A 272 14.61 2.57 -4.06
C ALA A 272 14.58 1.67 -5.30
N TYR A 273 14.91 2.20 -6.46
CA TYR A 273 14.88 1.49 -7.75
C TYR A 273 16.25 0.93 -8.20
N LYS A 274 17.26 0.99 -7.36
CA LYS A 274 18.55 0.37 -7.71
C LYS A 274 18.39 -1.14 -7.92
N GLU A 275 19.24 -1.73 -8.75
CA GLU A 275 19.10 -3.10 -9.21
C GLU A 275 19.23 -4.13 -8.08
N HIS A 276 20.15 -3.89 -7.16
CA HIS A 276 20.42 -4.80 -6.05
C HIS A 276 20.33 -4.08 -4.70
N HIS A 277 19.63 -4.72 -3.77
CA HIS A 277 19.54 -4.27 -2.39
C HIS A 277 20.02 -5.35 -1.43
N THR A 278 20.78 -4.93 -0.41
CA THR A 278 20.93 -5.72 0.81
C THR A 278 19.62 -5.74 1.60
N ALA A 279 19.50 -6.63 2.60
CA ALA A 279 18.34 -6.62 3.49
C ALA A 279 18.16 -5.25 4.19
N ALA A 280 19.26 -4.67 4.68
CA ALA A 280 19.27 -3.32 5.26
C ALA A 280 18.89 -2.26 4.23
N GLY A 281 19.39 -2.35 2.99
CA GLY A 281 19.08 -1.42 1.91
C GLY A 281 17.59 -1.34 1.58
N LYS A 282 16.87 -2.47 1.62
CA LYS A 282 15.40 -2.49 1.45
C LYS A 282 14.69 -1.73 2.57
N VAL A 283 15.08 -1.97 3.83
CA VAL A 283 14.52 -1.25 4.99
C VAL A 283 14.81 0.25 4.89
N VAL A 284 16.04 0.64 4.52
CA VAL A 284 16.41 2.04 4.30
C VAL A 284 15.54 2.67 3.21
N ALA A 285 15.32 1.99 2.09
CA ALA A 285 14.44 2.49 1.01
C ALA A 285 13.03 2.77 1.54
N ARG A 286 12.44 1.83 2.29
CA ARG A 286 11.12 2.02 2.92
C ARG A 286 11.11 3.22 3.87
N VAL A 287 12.01 3.25 4.86
CA VAL A 287 12.05 4.29 5.89
C VAL A 287 12.24 5.67 5.27
N ARG A 288 13.15 5.79 4.30
CA ARG A 288 13.41 7.07 3.63
C ARG A 288 12.24 7.53 2.77
N ALA A 289 11.62 6.63 2.00
CA ALA A 289 10.47 6.97 1.17
C ALA A 289 9.25 7.37 2.00
N VAL A 290 8.94 6.64 3.08
CA VAL A 290 7.84 6.98 4.01
C VAL A 290 8.08 8.34 4.68
N THR A 291 9.30 8.59 5.15
CA THR A 291 9.66 9.88 5.78
C THR A 291 9.56 11.03 4.78
N PHE A 292 10.07 10.82 3.58
CA PHE A 292 9.98 11.79 2.48
C PHE A 292 8.53 12.10 2.10
N ALA A 293 7.67 11.07 1.96
CA ALA A 293 6.25 11.27 1.64
C ALA A 293 5.54 12.13 2.68
N LYS A 294 5.78 11.90 3.97
CA LYS A 294 5.23 12.72 5.06
C LYS A 294 5.68 14.17 4.97
N ASN A 295 6.97 14.40 4.71
CA ASN A 295 7.53 15.74 4.56
C ASN A 295 6.99 16.44 3.31
N ALA A 296 7.04 15.80 2.15
CA ALA A 296 6.61 16.36 0.88
C ALA A 296 5.12 16.74 0.88
N THR A 297 4.27 15.87 1.44
CA THR A 297 2.82 16.14 1.54
C THR A 297 2.52 17.30 2.49
N ASN A 298 3.23 17.41 3.62
CA ASN A 298 3.12 18.53 4.55
C ASN A 298 3.54 19.85 3.89
N GLN A 299 4.65 19.86 3.15
CA GLN A 299 5.11 21.05 2.42
C GLN A 299 4.15 21.43 1.28
N ALA A 300 3.56 20.43 0.59
CA ALA A 300 2.54 20.69 -0.41
C ALA A 300 1.30 21.37 0.18
N LEU A 301 0.84 20.95 1.37
CA LEU A 301 -0.21 21.66 2.12
C LEU A 301 0.18 23.10 2.43
N GLN A 302 1.41 23.31 2.90
CA GLN A 302 1.91 24.64 3.26
C GLN A 302 1.91 25.60 2.05
N VAL A 303 2.28 25.10 0.85
CA VAL A 303 2.24 25.89 -0.38
C VAL A 303 0.82 26.34 -0.73
N HIS A 304 -0.20 25.52 -0.44
CA HIS A 304 -1.60 25.90 -0.67
C HIS A 304 -2.15 26.86 0.40
N GLY A 305 -1.46 27.03 1.53
CA GLY A 305 -1.92 27.87 2.64
C GLY A 305 -3.29 27.41 3.16
N GLY A 306 -4.17 28.35 3.47
CA GLY A 306 -5.52 28.04 3.95
C GLY A 306 -6.36 27.16 3.00
N TYR A 307 -6.11 27.24 1.70
CA TYR A 307 -6.79 26.41 0.71
C TYR A 307 -6.38 24.93 0.78
N GLY A 308 -5.18 24.62 1.29
CA GLY A 308 -4.75 23.25 1.53
C GLY A 308 -5.56 22.50 2.60
N TYR A 309 -6.33 23.23 3.41
CA TYR A 309 -7.21 22.64 4.43
C TYR A 309 -8.49 22.03 3.83
N PHE A 310 -8.95 22.55 2.68
CA PHE A 310 -10.22 22.18 2.07
C PHE A 310 -10.05 21.08 1.02
N GLU A 311 -11.06 20.21 0.89
CA GLU A 311 -11.08 19.07 -0.04
C GLU A 311 -11.11 19.50 -1.52
N ASP A 312 -11.51 20.74 -1.83
CA ASP A 312 -11.64 21.27 -3.20
C ASP A 312 -10.34 21.17 -4.03
N PHE A 313 -9.19 21.29 -3.39
CA PHE A 313 -7.88 21.20 -4.06
C PHE A 313 -7.31 19.77 -4.04
N GLY A 314 -7.82 18.92 -3.17
CA GLY A 314 -7.44 17.51 -3.04
C GLY A 314 -5.95 17.30 -2.71
N VAL A 315 -5.26 18.31 -2.15
CA VAL A 315 -3.88 18.18 -1.69
C VAL A 315 -3.82 17.61 -0.28
N GLU A 316 -4.78 17.96 0.58
CA GLU A 316 -4.93 17.47 1.95
C GLU A 316 -5.08 15.94 2.00
N LYS A 317 -5.71 15.37 0.95
CA LYS A 317 -5.85 13.93 0.77
C LYS A 317 -4.50 13.23 0.81
N PHE A 318 -3.51 13.71 0.09
CA PHE A 318 -2.18 13.10 0.04
C PHE A 318 -1.48 13.14 1.41
N TYR A 319 -1.66 14.23 2.17
CA TYR A 319 -1.15 14.32 3.54
C TYR A 319 -1.82 13.28 4.46
N ARG A 320 -3.14 13.19 4.41
CA ARG A 320 -3.92 12.19 5.19
C ARG A 320 -3.53 10.77 4.83
N ASP A 321 -3.37 10.51 3.53
CA ASP A 321 -2.98 9.20 3.00
C ASP A 321 -1.53 8.83 3.37
N ALA A 322 -0.59 9.79 3.32
CA ALA A 322 0.79 9.56 3.75
C ALA A 322 0.87 9.17 5.23
N MET A 323 0.10 9.87 6.09
CA MET A 323 0.05 9.54 7.51
C MET A 323 -0.56 8.16 7.75
N ALA A 324 -1.72 7.86 7.15
CA ALA A 324 -2.37 6.56 7.27
C ALA A 324 -1.49 5.43 6.73
N PHE A 325 -0.88 5.62 5.55
CA PHE A 325 -0.01 4.62 4.93
C PHE A 325 1.22 4.33 5.80
N SER A 326 1.79 5.36 6.42
CA SER A 326 2.93 5.20 7.33
C SER A 326 2.60 4.36 8.57
N VAL A 327 1.34 4.37 9.03
CA VAL A 327 0.90 3.56 10.18
C VAL A 327 0.52 2.15 9.74
N LEU A 328 -0.17 2.02 8.59
CA LEU A 328 -0.77 0.75 8.16
C LEU A 328 0.20 -0.17 7.39
N PHE A 329 1.32 0.35 6.89
CA PHE A 329 2.27 -0.41 6.07
C PHE A 329 3.74 -0.20 6.44
N SER A 330 4.05 0.60 7.48
CA SER A 330 5.41 0.78 7.99
C SER A 330 5.48 0.42 9.47
N ARG A 331 6.66 -0.01 9.92
CA ARG A 331 6.90 -0.45 11.29
C ARG A 331 8.13 0.25 11.83
N THR A 332 8.01 1.55 12.05
CA THR A 332 9.15 2.42 12.34
C THR A 332 10.08 1.89 13.43
N MET A 333 9.55 1.41 14.55
CA MET A 333 10.37 0.86 15.63
C MET A 333 11.07 -0.44 15.21
N LYS A 334 10.33 -1.42 14.68
CA LYS A 334 10.92 -2.68 14.19
C LYS A 334 11.91 -2.46 13.06
N ASP A 335 11.66 -1.47 12.20
CA ASP A 335 12.58 -1.13 11.11
C ASP A 335 13.90 -0.53 11.67
N MET A 336 13.81 0.27 12.72
CA MET A 336 15.01 0.78 13.40
C MET A 336 15.77 -0.34 14.13
N GLU A 337 15.09 -1.27 14.76
CA GLU A 337 15.70 -2.48 15.36
C GLU A 337 16.42 -3.30 14.28
N ARG A 338 15.76 -3.62 13.17
CA ARG A 338 16.37 -4.34 12.03
C ARG A 338 17.61 -3.63 11.48
N LEU A 339 17.57 -2.31 11.37
CA LEU A 339 18.72 -1.52 10.91
C LEU A 339 19.84 -1.53 11.92
N SER A 340 19.56 -1.40 13.23
CA SER A 340 20.58 -1.41 14.25
C SER A 340 21.29 -2.76 14.36
N GLU A 341 20.54 -3.87 14.28
CA GLU A 341 21.11 -5.22 14.19
C GLU A 341 22.08 -5.36 13.02
N GLN A 342 21.71 -4.84 11.83
CA GLN A 342 22.58 -4.87 10.65
C GLN A 342 23.87 -4.02 10.84
N ILE A 343 23.80 -2.89 11.53
CA ILE A 343 24.97 -2.02 11.80
C ILE A 343 25.92 -2.67 12.81
N PHE A 344 25.38 -3.21 13.89
CA PHE A 344 26.18 -3.64 15.02
C PHE A 344 26.62 -5.12 14.95
N ASP A 345 25.83 -5.98 14.30
CA ASP A 345 26.07 -7.43 14.25
C ASP A 345 26.69 -7.90 12.94
N SER A 346 26.65 -7.09 11.87
CA SER A 346 27.17 -7.52 10.57
C SER A 346 28.66 -7.21 10.41
N LYS A 347 29.42 -8.22 9.98
CA LYS A 347 30.80 -8.07 9.49
C LYS A 347 30.86 -7.65 8.01
N ALA A 348 29.71 -7.57 7.33
CA ALA A 348 29.56 -7.17 5.93
C ALA A 348 29.11 -5.71 5.85
N GLY A 349 29.38 -5.04 4.72
CA GLY A 349 28.95 -3.65 4.51
C GLY A 349 27.43 -3.47 4.69
N PHE A 350 27.06 -2.37 5.31
CA PHE A 350 25.67 -2.05 5.69
C PHE A 350 24.74 -1.83 4.48
N LEU A 351 25.23 -1.15 3.42
CA LEU A 351 24.45 -0.79 2.21
C LEU A 351 25.00 -1.44 0.95
#